data_fc3a0bd36783daad5ae2b3adeb246c5f
#
_entry.id   fc3a0bd36783daad5ae2b3adeb246c5f
#
_cell.length_a   1.000
_cell.length_b   1.000
_cell.length_c   1.000
_cell.angle_alpha   90.00
_cell.angle_beta   90.00
_cell.angle_gamma   90.00
#
_symmetry.space_group_name_H-M   'P 1'
#
loop_
_entity.id
_entity.type
_entity.pdbx_description
1 polymer ?
#
loop_
_entity_poly.entity_id
_entity_poly.type
_entity_poly.pdbx_seq_one_letter_code
_entity_poly.pdbx_strand_id
1 'polypeptide(L)'
;NYQKITLFGTSDVQIYKKESSELIANVPADTNILISLKDDVYTIEFNEEKITVPETFVLECPNGFLGVDRLKRKGRQALYRTSFEIIKKPNTTNLFYLVNVLDIQDYLKGVVPNEMPVSFGIEALKAQAVAARNYVLSPRTRLVKEYDVVDSVASQVYFGANTEDTLSNRAVEETEGIIALYNWNLILAQYSSTAGGYTESFANAFSDPTTKKFPSSSKPYLVAKADMLTQPPLVTEEQVRDFYMNKPDSYDVRSPYYRWQKEWTKEELQEVLAKTLVSQSKTGFVYPKLTKSDDFGELVSIKAISRGESGKLIDVEIKTTKGTFDVQKELVIRRVFQKNNISLPSANVVFDFVNDEETGETKIIAYGGGFGHGVGMSQYGAGFMGKELKMPYDKILKHYYTGISLTTIPVIVSSYQTQQRTTQKIYLEHKTANLIIDNKFNLSKINLIVNGKETSIPLTQGISNFRAPIKIDISYLVKKGENVITFCYPLEEGSMKAARLYIETVNPNADKFGF
;
A
#
# COMPACT_ATOMS: atom_id res chain seq x y z
N ASN A 1 -10.68 14.25 -10.47
CA ASN A 1 -12.00 14.83 -10.77
C ASN A 1 -11.92 15.58 -12.09
N TYR A 2 -12.86 15.35 -12.99
CA TYR A 2 -12.91 15.93 -14.32
C TYR A 2 -14.25 16.62 -14.56
N GLN A 3 -14.25 17.72 -15.32
CA GLN A 3 -15.43 18.25 -16.00
C GLN A 3 -15.47 17.76 -17.44
N LYS A 4 -14.28 17.54 -18.01
CA LYS A 4 -14.05 17.15 -19.39
C LYS A 4 -12.78 16.33 -19.49
N ILE A 5 -12.80 15.26 -20.28
CA ILE A 5 -11.65 14.39 -20.53
C ILE A 5 -11.72 13.82 -21.95
N THR A 6 -10.57 13.62 -22.57
CA THR A 6 -10.47 12.91 -23.85
C THR A 6 -9.83 11.56 -23.65
N LEU A 7 -10.51 10.51 -24.09
CA LEU A 7 -10.08 9.11 -24.03
C LEU A 7 -9.91 8.57 -25.45
N PHE A 8 -9.24 7.45 -25.59
CA PHE A 8 -9.15 6.69 -26.83
C PHE A 8 -8.89 5.20 -26.54
N GLY A 9 -9.10 4.34 -27.54
CA GLY A 9 -8.72 2.94 -27.49
C GLY A 9 -7.64 2.61 -28.49
N THR A 10 -6.73 1.68 -28.16
CA THR A 10 -5.78 1.11 -29.13
C THR A 10 -6.40 0.07 -30.05
N SER A 11 -7.63 -0.34 -29.78
CA SER A 11 -8.57 -1.07 -30.64
C SER A 11 -9.95 -0.49 -30.46
N ASP A 12 -10.96 -1.05 -31.13
CA ASP A 12 -12.34 -0.59 -31.02
C ASP A 12 -12.81 -0.54 -29.57
N VAL A 13 -13.50 0.57 -29.22
CA VAL A 13 -14.04 0.82 -27.88
C VAL A 13 -15.56 0.62 -27.91
N GLN A 14 -16.04 -0.20 -27.01
CA GLN A 14 -17.46 -0.37 -26.74
C GLN A 14 -17.86 0.52 -25.57
N ILE A 15 -18.95 1.28 -25.76
CA ILE A 15 -19.52 2.14 -24.73
C ILE A 15 -20.91 1.64 -24.40
N TYR A 16 -21.19 1.36 -23.13
CA TYR A 16 -22.49 0.87 -22.68
C TYR A 16 -22.91 1.42 -21.31
N LYS A 17 -24.21 1.44 -21.08
CA LYS A 17 -24.79 1.81 -19.80
C LYS A 17 -24.39 0.78 -18.74
N LYS A 18 -23.98 1.25 -17.57
CA LYS A 18 -23.49 0.35 -16.51
C LYS A 18 -24.56 -0.59 -15.98
N GLU A 19 -25.78 -0.09 -15.74
CA GLU A 19 -26.83 -0.87 -15.08
C GLU A 19 -27.53 -1.85 -16.03
N SER A 20 -27.85 -1.41 -17.24
CA SER A 20 -28.61 -2.22 -18.23
C SER A 20 -27.73 -3.03 -19.17
N SER A 21 -26.40 -2.75 -19.21
CA SER A 21 -25.48 -3.28 -20.21
C SER A 21 -25.90 -2.99 -21.67
N GLU A 22 -26.75 -1.99 -21.89
CA GLU A 22 -27.20 -1.56 -23.20
C GLU A 22 -26.03 -0.87 -23.92
N LEU A 23 -25.75 -1.30 -25.16
CA LEU A 23 -24.73 -0.69 -26.00
C LEU A 23 -25.17 0.72 -26.42
N ILE A 24 -24.31 1.71 -26.13
CA ILE A 24 -24.51 3.11 -26.51
C ILE A 24 -23.84 3.37 -27.86
N ALA A 25 -22.58 2.92 -28.02
CA ALA A 25 -21.79 3.15 -29.23
C ALA A 25 -20.64 2.14 -29.37
N ASN A 26 -20.23 1.91 -30.65
CA ASN A 26 -18.92 1.33 -30.97
C ASN A 26 -18.06 2.41 -31.61
N VAL A 27 -16.89 2.67 -31.05
CA VAL A 27 -15.98 3.71 -31.51
C VAL A 27 -14.73 3.04 -32.08
N PRO A 28 -14.35 3.33 -33.36
CA PRO A 28 -13.16 2.74 -33.97
C PRO A 28 -11.87 3.04 -33.17
N ALA A 29 -10.88 2.16 -33.32
CA ALA A 29 -9.55 2.34 -32.77
C ALA A 29 -8.97 3.74 -33.05
N ASP A 30 -8.14 4.24 -32.16
CA ASP A 30 -7.42 5.51 -32.25
C ASP A 30 -8.30 6.76 -32.45
N THR A 31 -9.62 6.62 -32.23
CA THR A 31 -10.58 7.74 -32.26
C THR A 31 -10.61 8.43 -30.90
N ASN A 32 -10.54 9.75 -30.90
CA ASN A 32 -10.70 10.56 -29.70
C ASN A 32 -12.16 10.59 -29.25
N ILE A 33 -12.40 10.17 -28.02
CA ILE A 33 -13.69 10.17 -27.34
C ILE A 33 -13.68 11.27 -26.30
N LEU A 34 -14.39 12.35 -26.56
CA LEU A 34 -14.50 13.46 -25.65
C LEU A 34 -15.70 13.27 -24.72
N ILE A 35 -15.46 13.24 -23.43
CA ILE A 35 -16.50 13.11 -22.40
C ILE A 35 -16.55 14.39 -21.60
N SER A 36 -17.74 14.96 -21.43
CA SER A 36 -17.99 16.11 -20.57
C SER A 36 -19.26 15.90 -19.74
N LEU A 37 -19.31 16.54 -18.56
CA LEU A 37 -20.48 16.54 -17.69
C LEU A 37 -20.92 17.98 -17.43
N LYS A 38 -22.19 18.27 -17.71
CA LYS A 38 -22.82 19.55 -17.42
C LYS A 38 -24.24 19.33 -16.96
N ASP A 39 -24.64 19.97 -15.88
CA ASP A 39 -26.00 19.93 -15.33
C ASP A 39 -26.55 18.49 -15.20
N ASP A 40 -25.70 17.59 -14.68
CA ASP A 40 -25.99 16.17 -14.47
C ASP A 40 -26.18 15.32 -15.76
N VAL A 41 -25.85 15.86 -16.92
CA VAL A 41 -25.93 15.15 -18.20
C VAL A 41 -24.55 15.01 -18.80
N TYR A 42 -24.15 13.77 -19.10
CA TYR A 42 -22.95 13.50 -19.85
C TYR A 42 -23.16 13.72 -21.34
N THR A 43 -22.12 14.24 -21.97
CA THR A 43 -22.02 14.31 -23.41
C THR A 43 -20.80 13.54 -23.85
N ILE A 44 -20.99 12.62 -24.80
CA ILE A 44 -19.93 11.81 -25.43
C ILE A 44 -19.85 12.27 -26.88
N GLU A 45 -18.67 12.71 -27.30
CA GLU A 45 -18.44 13.22 -28.67
C GLU A 45 -17.26 12.44 -29.28
N PHE A 46 -17.44 11.87 -30.46
CA PHE A 46 -16.41 11.21 -31.25
C PHE A 46 -16.79 11.31 -32.74
N ASN A 47 -15.77 11.48 -33.60
CA ASN A 47 -15.97 11.84 -34.99
C ASN A 47 -16.95 13.05 -35.11
N GLU A 48 -18.03 12.94 -35.80
CA GLU A 48 -19.10 13.96 -35.90
C GLU A 48 -20.33 13.61 -35.05
N GLU A 49 -20.25 12.53 -34.28
CA GLU A 49 -21.33 12.04 -33.42
C GLU A 49 -21.34 12.71 -32.05
N LYS A 50 -22.53 12.95 -31.55
CA LYS A 50 -22.76 13.50 -30.21
C LYS A 50 -23.91 12.78 -29.53
N ILE A 51 -23.62 12.12 -28.41
CA ILE A 51 -24.56 11.32 -27.63
C ILE A 51 -24.69 11.92 -26.23
N THR A 52 -25.89 11.97 -25.69
CA THR A 52 -26.15 12.40 -24.31
C THR A 52 -26.57 11.20 -23.46
N VAL A 53 -25.97 11.08 -22.26
CA VAL A 53 -26.22 9.99 -21.33
C VAL A 53 -26.45 10.57 -19.93
N PRO A 54 -27.60 10.31 -19.27
CA PRO A 54 -27.87 10.85 -17.92
C PRO A 54 -27.32 9.99 -16.77
N GLU A 55 -26.73 8.84 -17.06
CA GLU A 55 -26.34 7.83 -16.09
C GLU A 55 -24.86 7.42 -16.22
N THR A 56 -24.36 6.70 -15.24
CA THR A 56 -23.01 6.07 -15.27
C THR A 56 -22.91 5.12 -16.46
N PHE A 57 -21.79 5.20 -17.18
CA PHE A 57 -21.51 4.33 -18.32
C PHE A 57 -20.07 3.82 -18.28
N VAL A 58 -19.80 2.81 -19.08
CA VAL A 58 -18.55 2.08 -19.14
C VAL A 58 -17.97 2.13 -20.54
N LEU A 59 -16.66 2.30 -20.63
CA LEU A 59 -15.89 2.10 -21.86
C LEU A 59 -15.05 0.85 -21.71
N GLU A 60 -15.10 -0.05 -22.66
CA GLU A 60 -14.24 -1.23 -22.76
C GLU A 60 -13.47 -1.26 -24.06
N CYS A 61 -12.25 -1.76 -24.01
CA CYS A 61 -11.39 -2.00 -25.17
C CYS A 61 -10.96 -3.48 -25.16
N PRO A 62 -11.84 -4.42 -25.60
CA PRO A 62 -11.67 -5.85 -25.38
C PRO A 62 -10.36 -6.44 -25.94
N ASN A 63 -9.89 -5.88 -27.07
CA ASN A 63 -8.70 -6.37 -27.78
C ASN A 63 -7.51 -5.41 -27.70
N GLY A 64 -7.53 -4.46 -26.72
CA GLY A 64 -6.51 -3.43 -26.62
C GLY A 64 -6.47 -2.77 -25.25
N PHE A 65 -6.08 -1.51 -25.25
CA PHE A 65 -5.95 -0.69 -24.07
C PHE A 65 -6.74 0.60 -24.23
N LEU A 66 -7.27 1.10 -23.12
CA LEU A 66 -7.81 2.44 -23.03
C LEU A 66 -6.72 3.44 -22.67
N GLY A 67 -6.72 4.60 -23.29
CA GLY A 67 -5.80 5.69 -23.05
C GLY A 67 -6.50 6.97 -22.62
N VAL A 68 -5.77 7.83 -21.91
CA VAL A 68 -6.18 9.21 -21.62
C VAL A 68 -5.29 10.13 -22.46
N ASP A 69 -5.91 10.95 -23.33
CA ASP A 69 -5.17 11.82 -24.24
C ASP A 69 -4.15 12.70 -23.47
N ARG A 70 -2.93 12.79 -24.01
CA ARG A 70 -1.80 13.56 -23.44
C ARG A 70 -1.35 13.18 -22.03
N LEU A 71 -1.97 12.20 -21.38
CA LEU A 71 -1.50 11.73 -20.09
C LEU A 71 -0.26 10.83 -20.28
N LYS A 72 0.86 11.27 -19.72
CA LYS A 72 2.11 10.48 -19.73
C LYS A 72 2.44 9.97 -18.34
N ARG A 73 2.91 8.73 -18.28
CA ARG A 73 3.46 8.06 -17.08
C ARG A 73 4.88 7.58 -17.40
N LYS A 74 5.87 7.98 -16.62
CA LYS A 74 7.30 7.71 -16.90
C LYS A 74 7.70 8.07 -18.36
N GLY A 75 7.17 9.17 -18.89
CA GLY A 75 7.46 9.65 -20.25
C GLY A 75 6.74 8.93 -21.39
N ARG A 76 5.97 7.86 -21.11
CA ARG A 76 5.18 7.09 -22.08
C ARG A 76 3.70 7.46 -22.00
N GLN A 77 2.95 7.28 -23.11
CA GLN A 77 1.50 7.42 -23.14
C GLN A 77 0.90 6.47 -22.10
N ALA A 78 0.03 6.98 -21.23
CA ALA A 78 -0.65 6.13 -20.23
C ALA A 78 -1.72 5.27 -20.92
N LEU A 79 -1.61 3.95 -20.75
CA LEU A 79 -2.55 2.95 -21.27
C LEU A 79 -3.02 2.05 -20.11
N TYR A 80 -4.28 1.66 -20.16
CA TYR A 80 -4.97 0.97 -19.08
C TYR A 80 -5.70 -0.25 -19.60
N ARG A 81 -5.71 -1.32 -18.81
CA ARG A 81 -6.40 -2.58 -19.10
C ARG A 81 -7.88 -2.49 -18.79
N THR A 82 -8.65 -3.38 -19.39
CA THR A 82 -10.06 -3.71 -19.12
C THR A 82 -11.00 -2.55 -19.41
N SER A 83 -11.45 -1.79 -18.42
CA SER A 83 -12.52 -0.81 -18.60
C SER A 83 -12.31 0.48 -17.82
N PHE A 84 -12.94 1.53 -18.29
CA PHE A 84 -13.16 2.77 -17.55
C PHE A 84 -14.65 2.94 -17.22
N GLU A 85 -14.94 3.19 -15.94
CA GLU A 85 -16.24 3.66 -15.50
C GLU A 85 -16.22 5.19 -15.34
N ILE A 86 -17.22 5.85 -15.89
CA ILE A 86 -17.43 7.29 -15.75
C ILE A 86 -18.51 7.50 -14.71
N ILE A 87 -18.10 7.91 -13.51
CA ILE A 87 -18.98 7.99 -12.32
C ILE A 87 -19.11 9.44 -11.87
N LYS A 88 -20.33 9.95 -11.78
CA LYS A 88 -20.58 11.30 -11.26
C LYS A 88 -20.04 11.43 -9.83
N LYS A 89 -19.35 12.52 -9.56
CA LYS A 89 -18.90 12.82 -8.20
C LYS A 89 -20.09 13.22 -7.34
N PRO A 90 -20.31 12.58 -6.18
CA PRO A 90 -21.39 12.94 -5.26
C PRO A 90 -21.39 14.43 -4.89
N ASN A 91 -22.59 14.99 -4.76
CA ASN A 91 -22.82 16.40 -4.38
C ASN A 91 -22.23 17.43 -5.38
N THR A 92 -22.09 17.07 -6.65
CA THR A 92 -21.71 17.98 -7.74
C THR A 92 -22.56 17.71 -8.97
N THR A 93 -22.72 18.73 -9.82
CA THR A 93 -23.48 18.62 -11.09
C THR A 93 -22.58 18.57 -12.33
N ASN A 94 -21.29 18.91 -12.16
CA ASN A 94 -20.35 19.11 -13.28
C ASN A 94 -19.04 18.37 -13.13
N LEU A 95 -18.91 17.47 -12.11
CA LEU A 95 -17.68 16.73 -11.87
C LEU A 95 -17.93 15.22 -11.88
N PHE A 96 -16.99 14.49 -12.45
CA PHE A 96 -17.00 13.03 -12.46
C PHE A 96 -15.61 12.44 -12.13
N TYR A 97 -15.63 11.19 -11.74
CA TYR A 97 -14.45 10.33 -11.60
C TYR A 97 -14.26 9.50 -12.88
N LEU A 98 -13.01 9.29 -13.25
CA LEU A 98 -12.58 8.24 -14.17
C LEU A 98 -12.04 7.10 -13.32
N VAL A 99 -12.68 5.95 -13.33
CA VAL A 99 -12.32 4.79 -12.53
C VAL A 99 -11.90 3.66 -13.45
N ASN A 100 -10.67 3.19 -13.33
CA ASN A 100 -10.22 2.00 -14.04
C ASN A 100 -10.65 0.77 -13.23
N VAL A 101 -11.47 -0.09 -13.82
CA VAL A 101 -11.95 -1.34 -13.23
C VAL A 101 -11.23 -2.49 -13.90
N LEU A 102 -10.52 -3.30 -13.09
CA LEU A 102 -9.70 -4.39 -13.62
C LEU A 102 -9.50 -5.47 -12.55
N ASP A 103 -9.02 -6.63 -12.98
CA ASP A 103 -8.61 -7.70 -12.08
C ASP A 103 -7.43 -7.27 -11.20
N ILE A 104 -7.37 -7.80 -9.97
CA ILE A 104 -6.33 -7.46 -9.00
C ILE A 104 -4.92 -7.82 -9.49
N GLN A 105 -4.76 -8.89 -10.27
CA GLN A 105 -3.44 -9.27 -10.80
C GLN A 105 -2.98 -8.27 -11.86
N ASP A 106 -3.87 -7.83 -12.74
CA ASP A 106 -3.58 -6.78 -13.72
C ASP A 106 -3.32 -5.43 -13.06
N TYR A 107 -4.04 -5.10 -11.99
CA TYR A 107 -3.75 -3.93 -11.17
C TYR A 107 -2.33 -3.99 -10.59
N LEU A 108 -1.94 -5.13 -10.01
CA LEU A 108 -0.62 -5.29 -9.40
C LEU A 108 0.53 -5.25 -10.44
N LYS A 109 0.31 -5.71 -11.66
CA LYS A 109 1.29 -5.55 -12.77
C LYS A 109 1.59 -4.08 -13.04
N GLY A 110 0.60 -3.20 -12.90
CA GLY A 110 0.74 -1.74 -13.03
C GLY A 110 1.22 -1.04 -11.75
N VAL A 111 1.24 -1.71 -10.59
CA VAL A 111 1.67 -1.15 -9.30
C VAL A 111 3.11 -1.53 -8.97
N VAL A 112 3.43 -2.82 -8.98
CA VAL A 112 4.72 -3.34 -8.47
C VAL A 112 5.95 -2.66 -9.09
N PRO A 113 6.07 -2.48 -10.43
CA PRO A 113 7.23 -1.82 -11.02
C PRO A 113 7.26 -0.30 -10.83
N ASN A 114 6.17 0.27 -10.31
CA ASN A 114 6.06 1.71 -10.03
C ASN A 114 6.27 2.04 -8.56
N GLU A 115 6.07 1.07 -7.68
CA GLU A 115 6.37 1.17 -6.25
C GLU A 115 7.81 0.73 -5.94
N MET A 116 8.33 -0.31 -6.59
CA MET A 116 9.64 -0.87 -6.29
C MET A 116 10.51 -0.97 -7.55
N PRO A 117 11.78 -0.54 -7.51
CA PRO A 117 12.71 -0.73 -8.62
C PRO A 117 12.85 -2.21 -9.01
N VAL A 118 12.66 -2.53 -10.29
CA VAL A 118 12.76 -3.91 -10.81
C VAL A 118 14.15 -4.50 -10.56
N SER A 119 15.18 -3.66 -10.52
CA SER A 119 16.56 -4.04 -10.20
C SER A 119 16.78 -4.63 -8.81
N PHE A 120 15.78 -4.56 -7.92
CA PHE A 120 15.82 -5.17 -6.57
C PHE A 120 15.68 -6.69 -6.60
N GLY A 121 15.27 -7.26 -7.73
CA GLY A 121 15.23 -8.70 -7.98
C GLY A 121 13.89 -9.34 -7.60
N ILE A 122 13.73 -10.60 -8.04
CA ILE A 122 12.44 -11.30 -8.04
C ILE A 122 11.85 -11.46 -6.64
N GLU A 123 12.66 -11.76 -5.62
CA GLU A 123 12.16 -12.00 -4.25
C GLU A 123 11.63 -10.73 -3.59
N ALA A 124 12.31 -9.60 -3.78
CA ALA A 124 11.82 -8.30 -3.32
C ALA A 124 10.51 -7.90 -4.05
N LEU A 125 10.44 -8.12 -5.36
CA LEU A 125 9.24 -7.85 -6.16
C LEU A 125 8.07 -8.75 -5.76
N LYS A 126 8.31 -10.02 -5.41
CA LYS A 126 7.30 -10.93 -4.83
C LYS A 126 6.79 -10.41 -3.48
N ALA A 127 7.69 -10.00 -2.60
CA ALA A 127 7.32 -9.40 -1.32
C ALA A 127 6.46 -8.13 -1.52
N GLN A 128 6.86 -7.28 -2.48
CA GLN A 128 6.07 -6.09 -2.84
C GLN A 128 4.70 -6.45 -3.43
N ALA A 129 4.61 -7.47 -4.27
CA ALA A 129 3.33 -7.91 -4.85
C ALA A 129 2.35 -8.39 -3.77
N VAL A 130 2.81 -9.20 -2.79
CA VAL A 130 1.99 -9.64 -1.66
C VAL A 130 1.60 -8.46 -0.78
N ALA A 131 2.53 -7.57 -0.44
CA ALA A 131 2.24 -6.39 0.37
C ALA A 131 1.22 -5.46 -0.31
N ALA A 132 1.38 -5.20 -1.61
CA ALA A 132 0.46 -4.36 -2.39
C ALA A 132 -0.93 -4.99 -2.51
N ARG A 133 -1.01 -6.32 -2.69
CA ARG A 133 -2.28 -7.08 -2.68
C ARG A 133 -2.99 -6.95 -1.34
N ASN A 134 -2.28 -7.14 -0.24
CA ASN A 134 -2.83 -6.96 1.10
C ASN A 134 -3.33 -5.55 1.35
N TYR A 135 -2.56 -4.55 0.88
CA TYR A 135 -2.93 -3.15 1.03
C TYR A 135 -4.27 -2.86 0.34
N VAL A 136 -4.40 -3.16 -0.95
CA VAL A 136 -5.63 -2.84 -1.71
C VAL A 136 -6.84 -3.66 -1.25
N LEU A 137 -6.66 -4.89 -0.78
CA LEU A 137 -7.72 -5.73 -0.24
C LEU A 137 -8.16 -5.31 1.18
N SER A 138 -7.38 -4.49 1.88
CA SER A 138 -7.74 -4.05 3.22
C SER A 138 -8.93 -3.08 3.17
N PRO A 139 -10.03 -3.33 3.91
CA PRO A 139 -11.18 -2.43 3.95
C PRO A 139 -10.84 -1.00 4.39
N ARG A 140 -9.69 -0.82 5.07
CA ARG A 140 -9.23 0.48 5.57
C ARG A 140 -8.62 1.38 4.50
N THR A 141 -8.30 0.85 3.33
CA THR A 141 -7.73 1.62 2.23
C THR A 141 -8.78 2.24 1.33
N ARG A 142 -10.01 1.74 1.38
CA ARG A 142 -11.12 2.28 0.59
C ARG A 142 -11.46 3.69 1.05
N LEU A 143 -11.23 4.66 0.16
CA LEU A 143 -11.34 6.08 0.47
C LEU A 143 -12.78 6.61 0.33
N VAL A 144 -13.49 6.14 -0.69
CA VAL A 144 -14.87 6.53 -1.01
C VAL A 144 -15.64 5.32 -1.53
N LYS A 145 -16.95 5.48 -1.70
CA LYS A 145 -17.83 4.40 -2.18
C LYS A 145 -17.61 4.10 -3.67
N GLU A 146 -17.23 5.10 -4.44
CA GLU A 146 -17.14 5.05 -5.91
C GLU A 146 -15.90 4.36 -6.45
N TYR A 147 -14.82 4.30 -5.64
CA TYR A 147 -13.58 3.59 -5.99
C TYR A 147 -12.82 3.11 -4.75
N ASP A 148 -11.96 2.11 -4.91
CA ASP A 148 -11.22 1.52 -3.80
C ASP A 148 -9.95 2.32 -3.44
N VAL A 149 -9.17 2.73 -4.42
CA VAL A 149 -7.88 3.41 -4.26
C VAL A 149 -7.66 4.49 -5.32
N VAL A 150 -6.70 5.38 -5.07
CA VAL A 150 -6.22 6.34 -6.07
C VAL A 150 -4.86 5.91 -6.65
N ASP A 151 -4.55 6.36 -7.86
CA ASP A 151 -3.36 6.02 -8.66
C ASP A 151 -2.08 6.79 -8.27
N SER A 152 -1.93 7.15 -7.01
CA SER A 152 -0.84 7.99 -6.52
C SER A 152 -0.32 7.54 -5.16
N VAL A 153 0.75 8.17 -4.68
CA VAL A 153 1.34 7.95 -3.34
C VAL A 153 0.37 8.13 -2.17
N ALA A 154 -0.85 8.63 -2.41
CA ALA A 154 -1.89 8.69 -1.38
C ALA A 154 -2.50 7.30 -1.11
N SER A 155 -2.43 6.39 -2.08
CA SER A 155 -2.77 4.96 -1.96
C SER A 155 -1.62 4.09 -2.46
N GLN A 156 -1.54 3.83 -3.77
CA GLN A 156 -0.47 3.09 -4.43
C GLN A 156 -0.20 3.68 -5.81
N VAL A 157 1.07 3.72 -6.22
CA VAL A 157 1.46 4.27 -7.53
C VAL A 157 1.08 3.29 -8.62
N TYR A 158 -0.05 3.55 -9.30
CA TYR A 158 -0.54 2.78 -10.43
C TYR A 158 -0.45 3.60 -11.71
N PHE A 159 0.36 3.16 -12.66
CA PHE A 159 0.62 3.90 -13.91
C PHE A 159 0.10 3.22 -15.17
N GLY A 160 -0.68 2.14 -15.02
CA GLY A 160 -1.25 1.40 -16.14
C GLY A 160 -0.27 0.44 -16.80
N ALA A 161 -0.69 -0.12 -17.95
CA ALA A 161 -0.02 -1.21 -18.62
C ALA A 161 1.33 -0.84 -19.25
N ASN A 162 1.50 0.40 -19.74
CA ASN A 162 2.75 0.82 -20.43
C ASN A 162 3.97 0.93 -19.51
N THR A 163 3.79 0.75 -18.21
CA THR A 163 4.87 0.78 -17.21
C THR A 163 5.15 -0.60 -16.62
N GLU A 164 4.45 -1.63 -17.07
CA GLU A 164 4.68 -3.00 -16.68
C GLU A 164 6.09 -3.47 -17.09
N ASP A 165 6.62 -4.43 -16.34
CA ASP A 165 7.92 -5.05 -16.59
C ASP A 165 7.81 -6.58 -16.46
N THR A 166 8.52 -7.31 -17.31
CA THR A 166 8.44 -8.79 -17.36
C THR A 166 8.80 -9.44 -16.03
N LEU A 167 9.83 -8.92 -15.31
CA LEU A 167 10.23 -9.51 -14.03
C LEU A 167 9.21 -9.22 -12.92
N SER A 168 8.64 -8.01 -12.89
CA SER A 168 7.59 -7.68 -11.93
C SER A 168 6.28 -8.40 -12.24
N ASN A 169 5.93 -8.60 -13.51
CA ASN A 169 4.76 -9.39 -13.90
C ASN A 169 4.92 -10.84 -13.43
N ARG A 170 6.10 -11.43 -13.64
CA ARG A 170 6.42 -12.76 -13.11
C ARG A 170 6.31 -12.84 -11.59
N ALA A 171 6.76 -11.81 -10.85
CA ALA A 171 6.61 -11.75 -9.40
C ALA A 171 5.14 -11.73 -8.94
N VAL A 172 4.28 -11.00 -9.66
CA VAL A 172 2.83 -10.96 -9.43
C VAL A 172 2.21 -12.34 -9.69
N GLU A 173 2.57 -12.99 -10.80
CA GLU A 173 2.06 -14.30 -11.19
C GLU A 173 2.53 -15.41 -10.24
N GLU A 174 3.81 -15.44 -9.87
CA GLU A 174 4.35 -16.44 -8.93
C GLU A 174 3.84 -16.23 -7.46
N THR A 175 3.18 -15.12 -7.18
CA THR A 175 2.51 -14.87 -5.90
C THR A 175 1.00 -14.74 -6.03
N GLU A 176 0.42 -15.23 -7.13
CA GLU A 176 -1.02 -15.11 -7.36
C GLU A 176 -1.83 -15.66 -6.19
N GLY A 177 -2.79 -14.85 -5.73
CA GLY A 177 -3.69 -15.20 -4.63
C GLY A 177 -3.05 -15.23 -3.24
N ILE A 178 -1.72 -15.08 -3.10
CA ILE A 178 -1.06 -15.11 -1.78
C ILE A 178 -1.31 -13.80 -1.03
N ILE A 179 -1.77 -13.93 0.22
CA ILE A 179 -2.01 -12.86 1.17
C ILE A 179 -1.31 -13.12 2.51
N ALA A 180 -1.09 -12.06 3.27
CA ALA A 180 -0.55 -12.12 4.62
C ALA A 180 -1.67 -11.91 5.64
N LEU A 181 -1.75 -12.80 6.63
CA LEU A 181 -2.73 -12.77 7.72
C LEU A 181 -2.03 -12.66 9.07
N TYR A 182 -2.65 -11.97 10.01
CA TYR A 182 -2.30 -11.99 11.42
C TYR A 182 -3.54 -12.41 12.22
N ASN A 183 -3.44 -13.49 13.00
CA ASN A 183 -4.60 -14.08 13.68
C ASN A 183 -5.80 -14.25 12.74
N TRP A 184 -5.56 -14.80 11.55
CA TRP A 184 -6.54 -15.09 10.50
C TRP A 184 -7.30 -13.87 9.95
N ASN A 185 -6.79 -12.66 10.22
CA ASN A 185 -7.30 -11.43 9.65
C ASN A 185 -6.28 -10.84 8.67
N LEU A 186 -6.79 -10.29 7.57
CA LEU A 186 -5.98 -9.61 6.57
C LEU A 186 -5.21 -8.46 7.24
N ILE A 187 -3.89 -8.43 7.05
CA ILE A 187 -3.10 -7.31 7.55
C ILE A 187 -3.21 -6.09 6.63
N LEU A 188 -3.08 -4.91 7.21
CA LEU A 188 -2.80 -3.68 6.48
C LEU A 188 -1.29 -3.62 6.23
N ALA A 189 -0.83 -4.12 5.10
CA ALA A 189 0.59 -4.20 4.79
C ALA A 189 1.14 -2.83 4.32
N GLN A 190 1.52 -2.00 5.28
CA GLN A 190 2.18 -0.72 5.00
C GLN A 190 3.61 -0.94 4.50
N TYR A 191 4.06 -0.11 3.57
CA TYR A 191 5.44 -0.09 3.08
C TYR A 191 5.88 1.33 2.73
N SER A 192 7.17 1.56 2.73
CA SER A 192 7.75 2.85 2.34
C SER A 192 9.13 2.66 1.71
N SER A 193 9.63 3.69 1.05
CA SER A 193 10.89 3.59 0.31
C SER A 193 12.06 3.13 1.19
N THR A 194 12.29 3.83 2.30
CA THR A 194 13.51 3.67 3.11
C THR A 194 13.18 3.87 4.59
N ALA A 195 13.50 2.91 5.42
CA ALA A 195 13.29 2.99 6.87
C ALA A 195 14.32 3.90 7.58
N GLY A 196 15.53 3.98 7.02
CA GLY A 196 16.66 4.71 7.61
C GLY A 196 17.40 3.92 8.69
N GLY A 197 17.30 2.58 8.66
CA GLY A 197 17.91 1.63 9.59
C GLY A 197 16.96 1.07 10.64
N TYR A 198 15.79 1.69 10.85
CA TYR A 198 14.72 1.19 11.73
C TYR A 198 13.35 1.43 11.11
N THR A 199 12.50 0.41 11.12
CA THR A 199 11.08 0.61 10.90
C THR A 199 10.42 1.21 12.14
N GLU A 200 9.24 1.80 11.97
CA GLU A 200 8.49 2.43 13.06
C GLU A 200 7.21 1.68 13.36
N SER A 201 6.76 1.73 14.61
CA SER A 201 5.46 1.22 15.03
C SER A 201 4.32 2.03 14.39
N PHE A 202 3.25 1.32 13.96
CA PHE A 202 2.11 1.94 13.26
C PHE A 202 1.50 3.12 14.04
N ALA A 203 1.34 2.96 15.34
CA ALA A 203 0.72 3.96 16.20
C ALA A 203 1.44 5.31 16.14
N ASN A 204 2.76 5.30 16.00
CA ASN A 204 3.62 6.49 16.05
C ASN A 204 3.64 7.29 14.74
N ALA A 205 3.14 6.73 13.64
CA ALA A 205 3.11 7.40 12.34
C ALA A 205 1.68 7.77 11.88
N PHE A 206 0.68 7.02 12.31
CA PHE A 206 -0.69 7.18 11.82
C PHE A 206 -1.67 7.59 12.93
N SER A 207 -2.66 8.40 12.56
CA SER A 207 -3.83 8.68 13.38
C SER A 207 -4.97 7.70 13.04
N ASP A 208 -5.88 7.50 13.98
CA ASP A 208 -7.12 6.78 13.70
C ASP A 208 -7.94 7.55 12.63
N PRO A 209 -8.38 6.90 11.56
CA PRO A 209 -9.05 7.59 10.46
C PRO A 209 -10.43 8.14 10.84
N THR A 210 -11.09 7.54 11.81
CA THR A 210 -12.44 7.92 12.26
C THR A 210 -12.39 8.97 13.37
N THR A 211 -11.70 8.65 14.46
CA THR A 211 -11.65 9.52 15.65
C THR A 211 -10.60 10.63 15.55
N LYS A 212 -9.70 10.55 14.56
CA LYS A 212 -8.52 11.44 14.40
C LYS A 212 -7.54 11.39 15.58
N LYS A 213 -7.73 10.47 16.53
CA LYS A 213 -6.82 10.30 17.67
C LYS A 213 -5.41 9.94 17.19
N PHE A 214 -4.41 10.60 17.78
CA PHE A 214 -2.98 10.33 17.56
C PHE A 214 -2.25 10.32 18.92
N PRO A 215 -1.32 9.40 19.16
CA PRO A 215 -1.03 8.20 18.35
C PRO A 215 -2.27 7.30 18.20
N SER A 216 -2.32 6.52 17.11
CA SER A 216 -3.43 5.58 16.88
C SER A 216 -3.28 4.31 17.74
N SER A 217 -4.26 3.41 17.67
CA SER A 217 -4.11 2.08 18.26
C SER A 217 -2.99 1.29 17.57
N SER A 218 -2.19 0.57 18.36
CA SER A 218 -1.11 -0.29 17.87
C SER A 218 -1.62 -1.42 16.98
N LYS A 219 -0.76 -1.91 16.08
CA LYS A 219 -0.98 -3.11 15.28
C LYS A 219 0.15 -4.09 15.59
N PRO A 220 -0.15 -5.26 16.17
CA PRO A 220 0.89 -6.20 16.62
C PRO A 220 1.83 -6.69 15.51
N TYR A 221 1.41 -6.61 14.26
CA TYR A 221 2.20 -7.00 13.10
C TYR A 221 2.96 -5.82 12.43
N LEU A 222 2.74 -4.58 12.87
CA LEU A 222 3.44 -3.36 12.41
C LEU A 222 4.12 -2.69 13.60
N VAL A 223 5.15 -3.33 14.09
CA VAL A 223 6.00 -2.87 15.20
C VAL A 223 7.35 -2.40 14.68
N ALA A 224 7.98 -1.53 15.43
CA ALA A 224 9.32 -1.06 15.13
C ALA A 224 10.32 -2.23 15.18
N LYS A 225 11.24 -2.26 14.21
CA LYS A 225 12.32 -3.24 14.12
C LYS A 225 13.59 -2.61 13.56
N ALA A 226 14.73 -3.07 14.05
CA ALA A 226 15.98 -2.76 13.39
C ALA A 226 16.00 -3.39 11.99
N ASP A 227 16.33 -2.60 11.00
CA ASP A 227 16.54 -3.02 9.61
C ASP A 227 18.04 -3.25 9.34
N MET A 228 18.70 -3.89 10.31
CA MET A 228 20.14 -4.12 10.38
C MET A 228 20.47 -5.32 11.25
N LEU A 229 21.72 -5.84 11.14
CA LEU A 229 22.20 -6.97 11.93
C LEU A 229 22.42 -6.62 13.40
N THR A 230 22.85 -5.39 13.69
CA THR A 230 23.03 -4.87 15.05
C THR A 230 21.90 -3.91 15.38
N GLN A 231 21.44 -3.93 16.61
CA GLN A 231 20.35 -3.06 17.07
C GLN A 231 20.88 -2.08 18.12
N PRO A 232 21.44 -0.92 17.72
CA PRO A 232 21.80 0.11 18.68
C PRO A 232 20.54 0.67 19.35
N PRO A 233 20.58 0.94 20.67
CA PRO A 233 19.45 1.54 21.35
C PRO A 233 19.25 2.99 20.89
N LEU A 234 18.00 3.40 20.64
CA LEU A 234 17.60 4.78 20.31
C LEU A 234 16.67 5.32 21.42
N VAL A 235 17.17 5.37 22.65
CA VAL A 235 16.41 5.75 23.84
C VAL A 235 16.60 7.22 24.21
N THR A 236 17.82 7.75 24.05
CA THR A 236 18.14 9.14 24.36
C THR A 236 18.30 9.99 23.10
N GLU A 237 18.13 11.32 23.24
CA GLU A 237 18.37 12.26 22.13
C GLU A 237 19.81 12.15 21.61
N GLU A 238 20.77 11.91 22.48
CA GLU A 238 22.18 11.73 22.09
C GLU A 238 22.37 10.48 21.22
N GLN A 239 21.76 9.35 21.59
CA GLN A 239 21.79 8.12 20.79
C GLN A 239 21.11 8.30 19.44
N VAL A 240 19.95 8.95 19.40
CA VAL A 240 19.23 9.26 18.16
C VAL A 240 20.06 10.19 17.26
N ARG A 241 20.71 11.20 17.86
CA ARG A 241 21.58 12.12 17.16
C ARG A 241 22.77 11.40 16.56
N ASP A 242 23.49 10.63 17.38
CA ASP A 242 24.64 9.85 16.94
C ASP A 242 24.27 8.91 15.80
N PHE A 243 23.13 8.23 15.91
CA PHE A 243 22.62 7.33 14.88
C PHE A 243 22.35 8.03 13.54
N TYR A 244 21.72 9.21 13.54
CA TYR A 244 21.39 9.91 12.28
C TYR A 244 22.55 10.72 11.71
N MET A 245 23.51 11.11 12.51
CA MET A 245 24.74 11.75 12.04
C MET A 245 25.75 10.76 11.47
N ASN A 246 25.72 9.51 11.94
CA ASN A 246 26.55 8.42 11.43
C ASN A 246 25.81 7.61 10.34
N LYS A 247 26.53 6.69 9.73
CA LYS A 247 26.00 5.82 8.67
C LYS A 247 26.27 4.35 9.00
N PRO A 248 25.65 3.79 10.08
CA PRO A 248 25.83 2.38 10.41
C PRO A 248 25.29 1.47 9.29
N ASP A 249 25.82 0.24 9.22
CA ASP A 249 25.37 -0.74 8.23
C ASP A 249 23.90 -1.11 8.47
N SER A 250 23.14 -1.14 7.38
CA SER A 250 21.72 -1.46 7.37
C SER A 250 21.33 -2.10 6.05
N TYR A 251 20.22 -2.82 6.02
CA TYR A 251 19.71 -3.40 4.78
C TYR A 251 19.30 -2.32 3.78
N ASP A 252 18.91 -1.13 4.20
CA ASP A 252 18.56 -0.02 3.32
C ASP A 252 19.67 1.03 3.13
N VAL A 253 20.92 0.71 3.53
CA VAL A 253 22.08 1.63 3.44
C VAL A 253 22.41 2.13 2.03
N ARG A 254 21.97 1.40 0.98
CA ARG A 254 22.16 1.78 -0.42
C ARG A 254 21.12 2.79 -0.93
N SER A 255 20.12 3.13 -0.13
CA SER A 255 19.17 4.17 -0.48
C SER A 255 19.83 5.54 -0.47
N PRO A 256 19.57 6.41 -1.47
CA PRO A 256 20.02 7.80 -1.44
C PRO A 256 19.39 8.58 -0.28
N TYR A 257 18.30 8.05 0.30
CA TYR A 257 17.63 8.62 1.45
C TYR A 257 17.98 7.93 2.77
N TYR A 258 18.95 6.99 2.78
CA TYR A 258 19.37 6.34 4.03
C TYR A 258 19.83 7.36 5.05
N ARG A 259 20.62 8.35 4.61
CA ARG A 259 20.94 9.57 5.35
C ARG A 259 20.77 10.78 4.43
N TRP A 260 20.23 11.83 4.99
CA TRP A 260 20.02 13.08 4.28
C TRP A 260 20.25 14.28 5.21
N GLN A 261 20.59 15.42 4.62
CA GLN A 261 20.79 16.69 5.32
C GLN A 261 19.99 17.79 4.61
N LYS A 262 19.46 18.71 5.39
CA LYS A 262 18.84 19.96 4.93
C LYS A 262 19.38 21.10 5.77
N GLU A 263 19.54 22.27 5.14
CA GLU A 263 20.10 23.45 5.78
C GLU A 263 19.25 24.67 5.44
N TRP A 264 19.05 25.53 6.42
CA TRP A 264 18.40 26.83 6.30
C TRP A 264 19.21 27.88 7.05
N THR A 265 19.11 29.16 6.62
CA THR A 265 19.36 30.26 7.57
C THR A 265 18.21 30.29 8.57
N LYS A 266 18.42 30.95 9.70
CA LYS A 266 17.37 31.13 10.71
C LYS A 266 16.14 31.84 10.12
N GLU A 267 16.36 32.85 9.30
CA GLU A 267 15.34 33.65 8.63
C GLU A 267 14.55 32.80 7.62
N GLU A 268 15.24 32.03 6.77
CA GLU A 268 14.60 31.13 5.81
C GLU A 268 13.67 30.13 6.53
N LEU A 269 14.15 29.46 7.59
CA LEU A 269 13.34 28.50 8.32
C LEU A 269 12.16 29.17 9.03
N GLN A 270 12.39 30.34 9.62
CA GLN A 270 11.34 31.14 10.27
C GLN A 270 10.20 31.48 9.29
N GLU A 271 10.51 31.94 8.08
CA GLU A 271 9.50 32.22 7.06
C GLU A 271 8.74 30.95 6.64
N VAL A 272 9.45 29.83 6.47
CA VAL A 272 8.85 28.54 6.13
C VAL A 272 7.89 28.11 7.24
N LEU A 273 8.33 28.14 8.51
CA LEU A 273 7.53 27.71 9.66
C LEU A 273 6.29 28.61 9.83
N ALA A 274 6.42 29.92 9.70
CA ALA A 274 5.31 30.84 9.79
C ALA A 274 4.19 30.52 8.77
N LYS A 275 4.55 30.18 7.53
CA LYS A 275 3.60 29.81 6.47
C LYS A 275 3.03 28.40 6.66
N THR A 276 3.91 27.43 6.97
CA THR A 276 3.51 26.03 7.03
C THR A 276 2.69 25.69 8.27
N LEU A 277 2.97 26.29 9.43
CA LEU A 277 2.15 26.13 10.63
C LEU A 277 0.71 26.62 10.39
N VAL A 278 0.52 27.77 9.73
CA VAL A 278 -0.83 28.23 9.32
C VAL A 278 -1.52 27.18 8.47
N SER A 279 -0.83 26.67 7.44
CA SER A 279 -1.42 25.68 6.53
C SER A 279 -1.71 24.34 7.19
N GLN A 280 -0.86 23.90 8.13
CA GLN A 280 -1.00 22.61 8.83
C GLN A 280 -1.91 22.70 10.08
N SER A 281 -2.19 23.89 10.60
CA SER A 281 -3.14 24.07 11.72
C SER A 281 -4.55 23.53 11.45
N LYS A 282 -4.95 23.51 10.17
CA LYS A 282 -6.21 22.89 9.72
C LYS A 282 -6.26 21.36 9.87
N THR A 283 -5.09 20.71 10.02
CA THR A 283 -5.03 19.24 10.20
C THR A 283 -5.43 18.79 11.59
N GLY A 284 -5.40 19.71 12.60
CA GLY A 284 -5.67 19.42 13.99
C GLY A 284 -4.47 18.84 14.77
N PHE A 285 -3.25 18.91 14.21
CA PHE A 285 -2.01 18.40 14.81
C PHE A 285 -0.96 19.49 15.03
N VAL A 286 -1.39 20.76 15.09
CA VAL A 286 -0.58 21.94 15.46
C VAL A 286 -1.30 22.64 16.60
N TYR A 287 -0.64 22.83 17.75
CA TYR A 287 -1.21 23.39 18.97
C TYR A 287 -0.28 24.44 19.59
N PRO A 288 -0.76 25.66 19.94
CA PRO A 288 -2.04 26.17 19.49
C PRO A 288 -2.09 26.36 17.97
N LYS A 289 -3.28 26.52 17.41
CA LYS A 289 -3.43 26.80 15.97
C LYS A 289 -2.83 28.19 15.66
N LEU A 290 -1.99 28.25 14.63
CA LEU A 290 -1.55 29.50 14.04
C LEU A 290 -2.48 29.86 12.88
N THR A 291 -3.09 31.04 12.93
CA THR A 291 -4.07 31.49 11.92
C THR A 291 -3.47 32.49 10.93
N LYS A 292 -2.45 33.25 11.36
CA LYS A 292 -1.74 34.25 10.55
C LYS A 292 -0.22 34.08 10.71
N SER A 293 0.52 34.23 9.65
CA SER A 293 1.99 34.10 9.67
C SER A 293 2.65 35.17 10.57
N ASP A 294 2.09 36.39 10.61
CA ASP A 294 2.59 37.50 11.42
C ASP A 294 2.55 37.23 12.93
N ASP A 295 1.73 36.29 13.35
CA ASP A 295 1.62 35.88 14.77
C ASP A 295 2.72 34.89 15.18
N PHE A 296 3.59 34.43 14.27
CA PHE A 296 4.65 33.47 14.56
C PHE A 296 5.79 34.11 15.40
N GLY A 297 6.24 35.30 15.06
CA GLY A 297 7.38 35.94 15.70
C GLY A 297 8.73 35.38 15.22
N GLU A 298 9.79 35.53 16.03
CA GLU A 298 11.12 35.01 15.74
C GLU A 298 11.31 33.60 16.28
N LEU A 299 11.97 32.75 15.48
CA LEU A 299 12.31 31.39 15.88
C LEU A 299 13.35 31.41 17.01
N VAL A 300 13.07 30.74 18.12
CA VAL A 300 13.96 30.62 19.28
C VAL A 300 14.59 29.24 19.36
N SER A 301 13.78 28.18 19.29
CA SER A 301 14.29 26.79 19.38
C SER A 301 13.35 25.78 18.77
N ILE A 302 13.90 24.62 18.44
CA ILE A 302 13.18 23.42 18.01
C ILE A 302 13.62 22.29 18.96
N LYS A 303 12.66 21.62 19.60
CA LYS A 303 12.95 20.58 20.60
C LYS A 303 12.08 19.35 20.34
N ALA A 304 12.68 18.17 20.28
CA ALA A 304 11.93 16.92 20.31
C ALA A 304 11.25 16.75 21.67
N ILE A 305 9.94 16.54 21.68
CA ILE A 305 9.16 16.27 22.90
C ILE A 305 9.01 14.75 23.07
N SER A 306 8.71 14.05 22.00
CA SER A 306 8.65 12.58 22.02
C SER A 306 9.09 11.97 20.70
N ARG A 307 9.65 10.76 20.81
CA ARG A 307 10.12 9.96 19.69
C ARG A 307 9.55 8.55 19.74
N GLY A 308 9.40 7.94 18.57
CA GLY A 308 9.15 6.52 18.42
C GLY A 308 10.45 5.71 18.53
N GLU A 309 10.31 4.40 18.48
CA GLU A 309 11.42 3.45 18.67
C GLU A 309 12.48 3.57 17.55
N SER A 310 12.12 4.05 16.37
CA SER A 310 13.05 4.35 15.27
C SER A 310 13.81 5.69 15.44
N GLY A 311 13.59 6.41 16.54
CA GLY A 311 14.06 7.78 16.72
C GLY A 311 13.19 8.82 15.97
N LYS A 312 12.10 8.42 15.33
CA LYS A 312 11.15 9.28 14.63
C LYS A 312 10.49 10.29 15.56
N LEU A 313 10.44 11.55 15.16
CA LEU A 313 9.66 12.57 15.87
C LEU A 313 8.16 12.22 15.84
N ILE A 314 7.56 12.09 17.02
CA ILE A 314 6.13 11.97 17.24
C ILE A 314 5.54 13.33 17.57
N ASP A 315 6.26 14.10 18.38
CA ASP A 315 5.89 15.43 18.83
C ASP A 315 7.15 16.32 18.86
N VAL A 316 7.06 17.53 18.31
CA VAL A 316 8.13 18.52 18.27
C VAL A 316 7.61 19.88 18.69
N GLU A 317 8.30 20.49 19.65
CA GLU A 317 8.07 21.85 20.10
C GLU A 317 8.84 22.86 19.24
N ILE A 318 8.16 23.88 18.76
CA ILE A 318 8.74 25.02 18.07
C ILE A 318 8.47 26.25 18.93
N LYS A 319 9.53 26.79 19.55
CA LYS A 319 9.44 27.99 20.40
C LYS A 319 9.79 29.23 19.61
N THR A 320 9.00 30.26 19.77
CA THR A 320 9.19 31.57 19.15
C THR A 320 9.09 32.70 20.19
N THR A 321 9.37 33.93 19.79
CA THR A 321 9.21 35.11 20.66
C THR A 321 7.74 35.42 20.98
N LYS A 322 6.79 34.92 20.18
CA LYS A 322 5.34 35.15 20.36
C LYS A 322 4.57 33.94 20.91
N GLY A 323 5.20 32.79 21.03
CA GLY A 323 4.55 31.59 21.58
C GLY A 323 5.32 30.30 21.32
N THR A 324 4.71 29.23 21.77
CA THR A 324 5.23 27.87 21.59
C THR A 324 4.19 27.05 20.84
N PHE A 325 4.62 26.28 19.85
CA PHE A 325 3.77 25.44 19.01
C PHE A 325 4.23 24.00 19.10
N ASP A 326 3.33 23.08 19.48
CA ASP A 326 3.53 21.65 19.43
C ASP A 326 3.02 21.13 18.08
N VAL A 327 3.86 20.39 17.37
CA VAL A 327 3.52 19.80 16.08
C VAL A 327 3.63 18.29 16.18
N GLN A 328 2.51 17.62 15.96
CA GLN A 328 2.39 16.19 16.10
C GLN A 328 2.20 15.49 14.75
N LYS A 329 2.48 14.19 14.72
CA LYS A 329 2.27 13.28 13.60
C LYS A 329 3.30 13.45 12.47
N GLU A 330 3.87 12.32 12.09
CA GLU A 330 4.96 12.17 11.11
C GLU A 330 4.77 13.04 9.86
N LEU A 331 3.65 12.91 9.16
CA LEU A 331 3.43 13.62 7.90
C LEU A 331 3.23 15.13 8.11
N VAL A 332 2.68 15.55 9.24
CA VAL A 332 2.51 16.98 9.56
C VAL A 332 3.87 17.60 9.87
N ILE A 333 4.69 16.93 10.68
CA ILE A 333 6.06 17.36 10.99
C ILE A 333 6.85 17.54 9.69
N ARG A 334 6.85 16.56 8.79
CA ARG A 334 7.52 16.67 7.48
C ARG A 334 7.06 17.87 6.66
N ARG A 335 5.75 18.16 6.69
CA ARG A 335 5.13 19.27 5.94
C ARG A 335 5.35 20.62 6.58
N VAL A 336 5.64 20.68 7.86
CA VAL A 336 6.00 21.92 8.56
C VAL A 336 7.42 22.32 8.22
N PHE A 337 8.36 21.37 8.22
CA PHE A 337 9.75 21.62 7.85
C PHE A 337 9.96 21.38 6.35
N GLN A 338 9.98 22.45 5.56
CA GLN A 338 10.19 22.39 4.11
C GLN A 338 11.50 23.10 3.71
N LYS A 339 12.13 22.60 2.63
CA LYS A 339 13.18 23.35 1.92
C LYS A 339 12.77 23.44 0.45
N ASN A 340 12.73 24.64 -0.10
CA ASN A 340 12.27 24.91 -1.48
C ASN A 340 10.87 24.34 -1.77
N ASN A 341 9.94 24.49 -0.84
CA ASN A 341 8.56 23.95 -0.87
C ASN A 341 8.47 22.42 -0.92
N ILE A 342 9.57 21.70 -0.64
CA ILE A 342 9.61 20.25 -0.57
C ILE A 342 9.66 19.84 0.91
N SER A 343 8.71 19.00 1.33
CA SER A 343 8.66 18.44 2.68
C SER A 343 9.91 17.60 2.99
N LEU A 344 10.24 17.45 4.29
CA LEU A 344 11.30 16.52 4.68
C LEU A 344 11.04 15.11 4.16
N PRO A 345 12.08 14.34 3.83
CA PRO A 345 11.94 12.96 3.38
C PRO A 345 11.27 12.06 4.41
N SER A 346 11.54 12.26 5.70
CA SER A 346 10.95 11.55 6.84
C SER A 346 10.89 12.46 8.07
N ALA A 347 10.25 12.01 9.14
CA ALA A 347 10.32 12.64 10.45
C ALA A 347 11.43 12.02 11.35
N ASN A 348 12.28 11.17 10.79
CA ASN A 348 13.48 10.66 11.45
C ASN A 348 14.57 11.73 11.32
N VAL A 349 14.60 12.68 12.25
CA VAL A 349 15.42 13.88 12.12
C VAL A 349 15.85 14.45 13.48
N VAL A 350 17.06 15.02 13.52
CA VAL A 350 17.58 15.87 14.58
C VAL A 350 17.94 17.23 14.00
N PHE A 351 17.86 18.29 14.80
CA PHE A 351 18.15 19.67 14.38
C PHE A 351 19.30 20.25 15.18
N ASP A 352 20.20 20.94 14.48
CA ASP A 352 21.29 21.72 15.03
C ASP A 352 21.13 23.20 14.73
N PHE A 353 21.42 24.02 15.73
CA PHE A 353 21.59 25.46 15.58
C PHE A 353 23.11 25.74 15.62
N VAL A 354 23.64 26.12 14.48
CA VAL A 354 25.08 26.38 14.30
C VAL A 354 25.27 27.87 14.06
N ASN A 355 25.97 28.52 14.97
CA ASN A 355 26.33 29.92 14.80
C ASN A 355 27.65 30.02 14.03
N ASP A 356 27.68 30.82 12.98
CA ASP A 356 28.89 31.17 12.26
C ASP A 356 29.56 32.31 13.03
N GLU A 357 30.75 32.05 13.57
CA GLU A 357 31.48 33.00 14.42
C GLU A 357 32.01 34.23 13.61
N GLU A 358 32.20 34.08 12.29
CA GLU A 358 32.71 35.14 11.45
C GLU A 358 31.61 36.09 10.98
N THR A 359 30.47 35.54 10.60
CA THR A 359 29.33 36.33 10.06
C THR A 359 28.27 36.67 11.09
N GLY A 360 28.24 35.96 12.23
CA GLY A 360 27.17 36.06 13.25
C GLY A 360 25.86 35.47 12.82
N GLU A 361 25.78 34.81 11.65
CA GLU A 361 24.57 34.19 11.15
C GLU A 361 24.32 32.82 11.85
N THR A 362 23.05 32.55 12.14
CA THR A 362 22.65 31.22 12.66
C THR A 362 22.09 30.37 11.53
N LYS A 363 22.69 29.22 11.33
CA LYS A 363 22.18 28.17 10.43
C LYS A 363 21.47 27.10 11.21
N ILE A 364 20.39 26.55 10.68
CA ILE A 364 19.72 25.38 11.20
C ILE A 364 19.97 24.24 10.24
N ILE A 365 20.55 23.15 10.77
CA ILE A 365 20.87 21.95 10.02
C ILE A 365 20.02 20.80 10.52
N ALA A 366 19.29 20.14 9.62
CA ALA A 366 18.55 18.93 9.90
C ALA A 366 19.32 17.72 9.36
N TYR A 367 19.66 16.78 10.24
CA TYR A 367 20.24 15.48 9.89
C TYR A 367 19.18 14.40 10.07
N GLY A 368 18.93 13.63 9.03
CA GLY A 368 17.88 12.63 9.09
C GLY A 368 18.15 11.38 8.28
N GLY A 369 17.26 10.41 8.41
CA GLY A 369 17.32 9.14 7.68
C GLY A 369 15.95 8.63 7.25
N GLY A 370 15.92 7.91 6.13
CA GLY A 370 14.70 7.33 5.59
C GLY A 370 13.91 8.22 4.65
N PHE A 371 12.98 7.60 3.94
CA PHE A 371 12.03 8.27 3.04
C PHE A 371 10.65 7.60 3.12
N GLY A 372 9.65 8.36 3.57
CA GLY A 372 8.30 7.92 3.85
C GLY A 372 8.02 7.76 5.34
N HIS A 373 6.94 7.06 5.67
CA HIS A 373 6.49 6.88 7.07
C HIS A 373 7.33 5.87 7.86
N GLY A 374 8.11 5.00 7.21
CA GLY A 374 8.97 4.01 7.86
C GLY A 374 8.24 2.85 8.53
N VAL A 375 6.94 2.69 8.36
CA VAL A 375 6.14 1.61 8.97
C VAL A 375 6.05 0.42 8.03
N GLY A 376 6.27 -0.79 8.54
CA GLY A 376 6.21 -2.02 7.76
C GLY A 376 7.42 -2.19 6.85
N MET A 377 7.22 -2.64 5.60
CA MET A 377 8.32 -3.03 4.72
C MET A 377 9.10 -1.82 4.17
N SER A 378 10.42 -1.80 4.40
CA SER A 378 11.37 -0.94 3.70
C SER A 378 11.63 -1.52 2.31
N GLN A 379 11.33 -0.78 1.24
CA GLN A 379 11.53 -1.26 -0.13
C GLN A 379 13.01 -1.47 -0.45
N TYR A 380 13.88 -0.55 -0.03
CA TYR A 380 15.33 -0.72 -0.18
C TYR A 380 15.90 -1.85 0.68
N GLY A 381 15.39 -2.03 1.90
CA GLY A 381 15.77 -3.16 2.76
C GLY A 381 15.35 -4.49 2.17
N ALA A 382 14.10 -4.61 1.70
CA ALA A 382 13.61 -5.79 0.98
C ALA A 382 14.44 -6.08 -0.29
N GLY A 383 14.84 -5.04 -1.02
CA GLY A 383 15.71 -5.14 -2.18
C GLY A 383 17.08 -5.72 -1.84
N PHE A 384 17.71 -5.26 -0.76
CA PHE A 384 18.98 -5.80 -0.28
C PHE A 384 18.83 -7.26 0.18
N MET A 385 17.81 -7.56 0.98
CA MET A 385 17.53 -8.91 1.45
C MET A 385 17.35 -9.89 0.30
N GLY A 386 16.51 -9.55 -0.69
CA GLY A 386 16.23 -10.42 -1.81
C GLY A 386 17.41 -10.59 -2.76
N LYS A 387 18.12 -9.50 -3.07
CA LYS A 387 19.17 -9.49 -4.08
C LYS A 387 20.53 -9.94 -3.54
N GLU A 388 20.95 -9.41 -2.39
CA GLU A 388 22.29 -9.66 -1.84
C GLU A 388 22.30 -10.87 -0.90
N LEU A 389 21.32 -10.94 0.02
CA LEU A 389 21.24 -12.04 0.98
C LEU A 389 20.51 -13.27 0.41
N LYS A 390 19.98 -13.20 -0.81
CA LYS A 390 19.20 -14.28 -1.44
C LYS A 390 18.03 -14.76 -0.58
N MET A 391 17.49 -13.85 0.23
CA MET A 391 16.40 -14.17 1.14
C MET A 391 15.09 -14.32 0.34
N PRO A 392 14.34 -15.41 0.52
CA PRO A 392 13.07 -15.61 -0.16
C PRO A 392 11.99 -14.65 0.37
N TYR A 393 11.03 -14.31 -0.48
CA TYR A 393 10.01 -13.30 -0.23
C TYR A 393 9.19 -13.53 1.06
N ASP A 394 8.94 -14.78 1.42
CA ASP A 394 8.21 -15.13 2.64
C ASP A 394 8.98 -14.72 3.91
N LYS A 395 10.31 -14.82 3.87
CA LYS A 395 11.18 -14.36 4.95
C LYS A 395 11.27 -12.84 5.00
N ILE A 396 11.37 -12.18 3.83
CA ILE A 396 11.34 -10.72 3.74
C ILE A 396 10.05 -10.19 4.36
N LEU A 397 8.90 -10.77 4.01
CA LEU A 397 7.61 -10.37 4.57
C LEU A 397 7.53 -10.61 6.09
N LYS A 398 8.00 -11.76 6.59
CA LYS A 398 8.01 -12.09 8.02
C LYS A 398 9.00 -11.24 8.82
N HIS A 399 10.06 -10.73 8.18
CA HIS A 399 10.94 -9.75 8.81
C HIS A 399 10.18 -8.45 9.11
N TYR A 400 9.44 -7.91 8.14
CA TYR A 400 8.77 -6.61 8.29
C TYR A 400 7.39 -6.68 8.95
N TYR A 401 6.69 -7.80 8.84
CA TYR A 401 5.37 -8.00 9.41
C TYR A 401 5.41 -9.13 10.45
N THR A 402 5.42 -8.75 11.71
CA THR A 402 5.63 -9.68 12.83
C THR A 402 4.46 -10.65 12.99
N GLY A 403 4.78 -11.95 13.11
CA GLY A 403 3.79 -12.99 13.46
C GLY A 403 2.77 -13.30 12.37
N ILE A 404 3.05 -12.97 11.10
CA ILE A 404 2.15 -13.26 9.98
C ILE A 404 2.26 -14.70 9.50
N SER A 405 1.14 -15.20 8.94
CA SER A 405 1.08 -16.37 8.08
C SER A 405 0.80 -15.95 6.64
N LEU A 406 1.40 -16.67 5.68
CA LEU A 406 1.13 -16.49 4.25
C LEU A 406 0.18 -17.59 3.79
N THR A 407 -0.96 -17.20 3.24
CA THR A 407 -2.01 -18.10 2.78
C THR A 407 -2.57 -17.62 1.44
N THR A 408 -3.35 -18.47 0.78
CA THR A 408 -4.18 -18.00 -0.33
C THR A 408 -5.34 -17.14 0.18
N ILE A 409 -5.96 -16.35 -0.72
CA ILE A 409 -7.27 -15.74 -0.48
C ILE A 409 -8.26 -16.84 -0.08
N PRO A 410 -9.09 -16.63 0.98
CA PRO A 410 -9.97 -17.69 1.46
C PRO A 410 -11.05 -18.05 0.45
N VAL A 411 -11.30 -19.34 0.29
CA VAL A 411 -12.51 -19.84 -0.34
C VAL A 411 -13.59 -19.98 0.73
N ILE A 412 -14.74 -19.38 0.51
CA ILE A 412 -15.90 -19.51 1.38
C ILE A 412 -16.73 -20.69 0.88
N VAL A 413 -16.88 -21.70 1.72
CA VAL A 413 -17.75 -22.85 1.49
C VAL A 413 -19.03 -22.64 2.28
N SER A 414 -20.18 -22.60 1.61
CA SER A 414 -21.47 -22.35 2.26
C SER A 414 -22.57 -23.27 1.69
N SER A 415 -23.49 -23.71 2.56
CA SER A 415 -24.66 -24.49 2.14
C SER A 415 -25.64 -23.74 1.23
N TYR A 416 -25.49 -22.41 1.14
CA TYR A 416 -26.33 -21.58 0.27
C TYR A 416 -25.76 -21.37 -1.14
N GLN A 417 -24.56 -21.88 -1.44
CA GLN A 417 -23.97 -21.70 -2.77
C GLN A 417 -24.58 -22.65 -3.78
N THR A 418 -25.08 -22.09 -4.86
CA THR A 418 -25.56 -22.83 -6.04
C THR A 418 -24.43 -23.46 -6.85
N GLN A 419 -23.19 -22.99 -6.70
CA GLN A 419 -22.00 -23.56 -7.32
C GLN A 419 -21.37 -24.60 -6.39
N GLN A 420 -21.32 -25.83 -6.85
CA GLN A 420 -20.77 -26.97 -6.09
C GLN A 420 -19.22 -27.04 -6.10
N ARG A 421 -18.52 -26.10 -6.76
CA ARG A 421 -17.06 -26.14 -6.92
C ARG A 421 -16.49 -24.72 -7.00
N THR A 422 -15.36 -24.49 -6.31
CA THR A 422 -14.56 -23.27 -6.47
C THR A 422 -13.12 -23.66 -6.74
N THR A 423 -12.53 -23.11 -7.80
CA THR A 423 -11.16 -23.43 -8.22
C THR A 423 -10.24 -22.23 -7.93
N GLN A 424 -9.08 -22.51 -7.36
CA GLN A 424 -7.98 -21.56 -7.19
C GLN A 424 -6.73 -22.06 -7.92
N LYS A 425 -6.01 -21.15 -8.56
CA LYS A 425 -4.63 -21.36 -8.97
C LYS A 425 -3.72 -20.80 -7.90
N ILE A 426 -2.68 -21.56 -7.57
CA ILE A 426 -1.65 -21.12 -6.62
C ILE A 426 -0.27 -21.50 -7.15
N TYR A 427 0.72 -20.65 -6.89
CA TYR A 427 2.12 -20.95 -7.16
C TYR A 427 2.84 -21.28 -5.86
N LEU A 428 3.45 -22.45 -5.77
CA LEU A 428 4.21 -22.88 -4.60
C LEU A 428 5.72 -22.91 -4.90
N GLU A 429 6.49 -22.17 -4.14
CA GLU A 429 7.96 -22.18 -4.19
C GLU A 429 8.53 -23.53 -3.80
N HIS A 430 7.85 -24.22 -2.89
CA HIS A 430 8.22 -25.52 -2.34
C HIS A 430 7.07 -26.50 -2.46
N LYS A 431 7.39 -27.79 -2.51
CA LYS A 431 6.39 -28.87 -2.48
C LYS A 431 5.86 -29.08 -1.04
N THR A 432 5.42 -28.00 -0.41
CA THR A 432 4.93 -28.00 0.98
C THR A 432 3.78 -27.01 1.13
N ALA A 433 2.65 -27.49 1.61
CA ALA A 433 1.48 -26.67 1.88
C ALA A 433 0.59 -27.28 2.94
N ASN A 434 -0.14 -26.45 3.68
CA ASN A 434 -1.18 -26.87 4.58
C ASN A 434 -2.54 -26.36 4.10
N LEU A 435 -3.55 -27.22 4.19
CA LEU A 435 -4.94 -26.79 4.13
C LEU A 435 -5.33 -26.28 5.52
N ILE A 436 -5.78 -25.06 5.58
CA ILE A 436 -6.28 -24.42 6.80
C ILE A 436 -7.80 -24.30 6.70
N ILE A 437 -8.49 -24.78 7.72
CA ILE A 437 -9.93 -24.75 7.81
C ILE A 437 -10.33 -23.89 9.01
N ASP A 438 -10.85 -22.72 8.75
CA ASP A 438 -11.55 -21.92 9.77
C ASP A 438 -12.96 -22.46 9.88
N ASN A 439 -13.09 -23.51 10.68
CA ASN A 439 -14.32 -24.27 10.80
C ASN A 439 -15.13 -23.79 12.01
N LYS A 440 -16.14 -23.01 11.75
CA LYS A 440 -17.17 -22.70 12.74
C LYS A 440 -18.22 -23.83 12.85
N PHE A 441 -18.08 -24.92 12.08
CA PHE A 441 -19.10 -25.97 11.93
C PHE A 441 -18.45 -27.34 11.76
N ASN A 442 -19.17 -28.40 12.19
CA ASN A 442 -18.71 -29.78 12.11
C ASN A 442 -18.77 -30.33 10.66
N LEU A 443 -17.70 -30.21 9.92
CA LEU A 443 -17.51 -30.93 8.67
C LEU A 443 -16.84 -32.28 8.98
N SER A 444 -17.35 -33.37 8.42
CA SER A 444 -16.75 -34.71 8.59
C SER A 444 -15.62 -34.98 7.60
N LYS A 445 -15.63 -34.32 6.46
CA LYS A 445 -14.62 -34.43 5.40
C LYS A 445 -14.63 -33.23 4.47
N ILE A 446 -13.52 -33.03 3.76
CA ILE A 446 -13.39 -32.05 2.65
C ILE A 446 -12.96 -32.80 1.40
N ASN A 447 -13.66 -32.57 0.29
CA ASN A 447 -13.30 -33.09 -1.01
C ASN A 447 -12.59 -32.05 -1.84
N LEU A 448 -11.44 -32.39 -2.38
CA LEU A 448 -10.59 -31.54 -3.22
C LEU A 448 -10.30 -32.25 -4.54
N ILE A 449 -10.12 -31.44 -5.61
CA ILE A 449 -9.41 -31.89 -6.81
C ILE A 449 -8.11 -31.09 -6.87
N VAL A 450 -6.98 -31.75 -6.74
CA VAL A 450 -5.66 -31.12 -6.79
C VAL A 450 -4.95 -31.58 -8.05
N ASN A 451 -4.69 -30.65 -8.98
CA ASN A 451 -4.06 -30.94 -10.26
C ASN A 451 -4.78 -32.06 -11.05
N GLY A 452 -6.12 -32.06 -11.00
CA GLY A 452 -6.97 -33.05 -11.67
C GLY A 452 -7.18 -34.36 -10.90
N LYS A 453 -6.53 -34.57 -9.75
CA LYS A 453 -6.68 -35.76 -8.92
C LYS A 453 -7.65 -35.46 -7.77
N GLU A 454 -8.75 -36.23 -7.73
CA GLU A 454 -9.72 -36.18 -6.62
C GLU A 454 -9.14 -36.76 -5.34
N THR A 455 -9.44 -36.12 -4.22
CA THR A 455 -9.05 -36.56 -2.89
C THR A 455 -10.10 -36.16 -1.86
N SER A 456 -10.33 -37.04 -0.87
CA SER A 456 -11.18 -36.74 0.27
C SER A 456 -10.34 -36.74 1.54
N ILE A 457 -10.36 -35.63 2.26
CA ILE A 457 -9.62 -35.45 3.50
C ILE A 457 -10.62 -35.63 4.66
N PRO A 458 -10.53 -36.72 5.45
CA PRO A 458 -11.38 -36.90 6.62
C PRO A 458 -10.99 -35.87 7.70
N LEU A 459 -12.00 -35.30 8.35
CA LEU A 459 -11.83 -34.40 9.50
C LEU A 459 -12.19 -35.23 10.73
N THR A 460 -11.23 -35.55 11.58
CA THR A 460 -11.45 -36.30 12.81
C THR A 460 -12.44 -35.56 13.72
N GLN A 461 -13.54 -36.19 14.07
CA GLN A 461 -14.47 -35.71 15.07
C GLN A 461 -13.73 -35.62 16.42
N GLY A 462 -13.74 -34.45 17.05
CA GLY A 462 -13.22 -34.34 18.41
C GLY A 462 -12.52 -33.04 18.76
N ILE A 463 -12.36 -32.08 17.83
CA ILE A 463 -11.78 -30.80 18.19
C ILE A 463 -12.90 -29.84 18.60
N SER A 464 -13.28 -29.89 19.86
CA SER A 464 -14.30 -29.04 20.49
C SER A 464 -13.84 -27.62 20.79
N ASN A 465 -12.66 -27.20 20.31
CA ASN A 465 -12.16 -25.85 20.48
C ASN A 465 -12.51 -24.96 19.26
N PHE A 466 -13.68 -24.35 19.31
CA PHE A 466 -14.22 -23.38 18.34
C PHE A 466 -13.33 -22.12 18.09
N ARG A 467 -12.11 -22.08 18.59
CA ARG A 467 -11.24 -20.88 18.55
C ARG A 467 -10.01 -20.99 17.65
N ALA A 468 -9.59 -22.18 17.25
CA ALA A 468 -8.41 -22.35 16.41
C ALA A 468 -8.78 -23.05 15.09
N PRO A 469 -8.28 -22.58 13.93
CA PRO A 469 -8.43 -23.27 12.66
C PRO A 469 -7.76 -24.65 12.68
N ILE A 470 -8.31 -25.58 11.93
CA ILE A 470 -7.71 -26.91 11.71
C ILE A 470 -6.63 -26.77 10.64
N LYS A 471 -5.44 -27.33 10.88
CA LYS A 471 -4.32 -27.36 9.96
C LYS A 471 -4.03 -28.79 9.52
N ILE A 472 -4.04 -29.02 8.22
CA ILE A 472 -3.82 -30.34 7.61
C ILE A 472 -2.69 -30.23 6.59
N ASP A 473 -1.66 -31.05 6.72
CA ASP A 473 -0.59 -31.15 5.73
C ASP A 473 -1.13 -31.78 4.43
N ILE A 474 -1.02 -31.04 3.34
CA ILE A 474 -1.41 -31.47 1.98
C ILE A 474 -0.20 -31.51 1.02
N SER A 475 1.02 -31.50 1.54
CA SER A 475 2.26 -31.51 0.75
C SER A 475 2.35 -32.69 -0.22
N TYR A 476 1.72 -33.82 0.11
CA TYR A 476 1.65 -35.00 -0.75
C TYR A 476 0.75 -34.83 -1.99
N LEU A 477 -0.13 -33.83 -2.01
CA LEU A 477 -1.06 -33.53 -3.11
C LEU A 477 -0.53 -32.48 -4.08
N VAL A 478 0.36 -31.63 -3.62
CA VAL A 478 0.84 -30.45 -4.37
C VAL A 478 2.22 -30.69 -4.98
N LYS A 479 2.59 -29.84 -5.95
CA LYS A 479 3.92 -29.81 -6.59
C LYS A 479 4.54 -28.43 -6.43
N LYS A 480 5.86 -28.31 -6.64
CA LYS A 480 6.51 -27.03 -6.85
C LYS A 480 6.00 -26.42 -8.16
N GLY A 481 5.79 -25.12 -8.20
CA GLY A 481 5.22 -24.39 -9.33
C GLY A 481 3.71 -24.22 -9.22
N GLU A 482 3.05 -24.08 -10.37
CA GLU A 482 1.60 -23.89 -10.46
C GLU A 482 0.84 -25.14 -10.02
N ASN A 483 -0.15 -24.92 -9.16
CA ASN A 483 -1.14 -25.90 -8.73
C ASN A 483 -2.55 -25.38 -8.97
N VAL A 484 -3.44 -26.25 -9.38
CA VAL A 484 -4.87 -25.97 -9.52
C VAL A 484 -5.61 -26.78 -8.45
N ILE A 485 -6.25 -26.08 -7.52
CA ILE A 485 -6.99 -26.70 -6.42
C ILE A 485 -8.46 -26.33 -6.54
N THR A 486 -9.30 -27.34 -6.71
CA THR A 486 -10.75 -27.20 -6.75
C THR A 486 -11.32 -27.73 -5.44
N PHE A 487 -12.01 -26.89 -4.72
CA PHE A 487 -12.77 -27.24 -3.52
C PHE A 487 -14.14 -27.75 -3.97
N CYS A 488 -14.45 -28.98 -3.64
CA CYS A 488 -15.72 -29.61 -3.98
C CYS A 488 -16.61 -29.65 -2.74
N TYR A 489 -17.86 -29.28 -2.91
CA TYR A 489 -18.82 -29.28 -1.83
C TYR A 489 -19.75 -30.51 -1.93
N PRO A 490 -19.75 -31.38 -0.94
CA PRO A 490 -20.98 -31.92 -0.45
C PRO A 490 -21.27 -31.31 0.90
N LEU A 491 -22.29 -30.50 0.98
CA LEU A 491 -22.87 -30.13 2.27
C LEU A 491 -23.99 -31.11 2.56
N GLU A 492 -23.88 -31.74 3.72
CA GLU A 492 -24.97 -32.60 4.22
C GLU A 492 -26.24 -31.76 4.30
N GLU A 493 -27.34 -32.29 3.79
CA GLU A 493 -28.66 -31.65 3.83
C GLU A 493 -29.03 -31.27 5.26
N GLY A 494 -29.48 -30.04 5.47
CA GLY A 494 -30.19 -29.62 6.67
C GLY A 494 -29.48 -28.69 7.63
N SER A 495 -28.27 -28.15 7.37
CA SER A 495 -27.64 -27.18 8.26
C SER A 495 -26.99 -25.99 7.54
N MET A 496 -27.31 -24.78 8.00
CA MET A 496 -26.61 -23.54 7.60
C MET A 496 -25.17 -23.61 8.07
N LYS A 497 -24.23 -23.88 7.16
CA LYS A 497 -22.81 -23.99 7.49
C LYS A 497 -21.97 -23.24 6.47
N ALA A 498 -21.03 -22.44 6.95
CA ALA A 498 -20.00 -21.81 6.13
C ALA A 498 -18.63 -22.06 6.77
N ALA A 499 -17.63 -22.41 5.98
CA ALA A 499 -16.24 -22.51 6.40
C ALA A 499 -15.37 -21.65 5.49
N ARG A 500 -14.26 -21.11 6.01
CA ARG A 500 -13.22 -20.49 5.22
C ARG A 500 -12.07 -21.47 5.06
N LEU A 501 -11.68 -21.71 3.82
CA LEU A 501 -10.61 -22.62 3.46
C LEU A 501 -9.45 -21.83 2.89
N TYR A 502 -8.25 -22.06 3.40
CA TYR A 502 -7.02 -21.39 2.95
C TYR A 502 -5.96 -22.44 2.62
N ILE A 503 -5.10 -22.13 1.67
CA ILE A 503 -3.84 -22.86 1.48
C ILE A 503 -2.72 -22.03 2.07
N GLU A 504 -2.11 -22.53 3.15
CA GLU A 504 -0.92 -21.92 3.74
C GLU A 504 0.32 -22.43 3.00
N THR A 505 1.15 -21.50 2.52
CA THR A 505 2.43 -21.86 1.90
C THR A 505 3.47 -22.10 2.99
N VAL A 506 4.23 -23.18 2.88
CA VAL A 506 5.24 -23.56 3.87
C VAL A 506 6.62 -23.58 3.21
N ASN A 507 7.57 -22.82 3.76
CA ASN A 507 8.96 -22.93 3.36
C ASN A 507 9.69 -23.90 4.30
N PRO A 508 10.08 -25.12 3.83
CA PRO A 508 10.73 -26.12 4.67
C PRO A 508 12.15 -25.73 5.09
N ASN A 509 12.73 -24.72 4.46
CA ASN A 509 14.05 -24.18 4.79
C ASN A 509 13.98 -22.92 5.66
N ALA A 510 12.83 -22.64 6.24
CA ALA A 510 12.59 -21.43 7.03
C ALA A 510 13.63 -21.25 8.14
N ASP A 511 14.04 -22.32 8.79
CA ASP A 511 14.98 -22.29 9.93
C ASP A 511 16.45 -22.08 9.54
N LYS A 512 16.81 -22.21 8.24
CA LYS A 512 18.18 -22.01 7.76
C LYS A 512 18.61 -20.53 7.66
N PHE A 513 17.66 -19.62 7.71
CA PHE A 513 17.91 -18.18 7.64
C PHE A 513 17.75 -17.53 9.02
N GLY A 514 18.33 -18.08 10.07
CA GLY A 514 18.19 -17.69 11.47
C GLY A 514 18.01 -16.17 11.70
N PHE A 515 16.77 -15.78 11.99
CA PHE A 515 16.36 -14.45 12.48
C PHE A 515 15.34 -14.61 13.60
#